data_b2a752c2b77b0ff27706758796064122
#
_entry.id   b2a752c2b77b0ff27706758796064122
#
_cell.length_a   1.000
_cell.length_b   1.000
_cell.length_c   1.000
_cell.angle_alpha   90.00
_cell.angle_beta   90.00
_cell.angle_gamma   90.00
#
_symmetry.space_group_name_H-M   'P 1'
#
loop_
_entity.id
_entity.type
_entity.pdbx_description
1 polymer ?
#
loop_
_entity_poly.entity_id
_entity_poly.type
_entity_poly.pdbx_seq_one_letter_code
_entity_poly.pdbx_strand_id
1 'polypeptide(L)'
;RQYIQDELDQLNKEVDRIAYTTHFNQQYMLAEGTPQAAPGYYRIQSGALNGQAIDIHFVNASKESLGTDKVNVSSHAKASESITMVQDAIEQAALWRDEFGSQQERLEHAVRNTDNTSENTQSAESGIRDTNMNMEMVLYSTNRILVHASQSILAQYNDDAKSVIEILK
;
A
#
# COMPACT_ATOMS: atom_id res chain seq x y z
N ARG A 1 30.02 -38.68 -14.90
CA ARG A 1 30.03 -37.22 -15.13
C ARG A 1 28.85 -36.78 -16.01
N GLN A 2 28.54 -37.60 -17.05
CA GLN A 2 27.37 -37.30 -17.91
C GLN A 2 26.07 -37.15 -17.10
N TYR A 3 25.78 -38.14 -16.22
CA TYR A 3 24.57 -38.07 -15.37
C TYR A 3 24.54 -36.85 -14.44
N ILE A 4 25.71 -36.38 -13.99
CA ILE A 4 25.79 -35.16 -13.17
C ILE A 4 25.50 -33.91 -14.04
N GLN A 5 25.98 -33.88 -15.28
CA GLN A 5 25.68 -32.80 -16.21
C GLN A 5 24.20 -32.77 -16.55
N ASP A 6 23.59 -33.94 -16.81
CA ASP A 6 22.16 -34.05 -17.10
C ASP A 6 21.32 -33.54 -15.92
N GLU A 7 21.74 -33.80 -14.68
CA GLU A 7 21.09 -33.28 -13.46
C GLU A 7 21.23 -31.76 -13.36
N LEU A 8 22.43 -31.20 -13.60
CA LEU A 8 22.65 -29.75 -13.60
C LEU A 8 21.81 -29.04 -14.67
N ASP A 9 21.68 -29.66 -15.85
CA ASP A 9 20.83 -29.13 -16.91
C ASP A 9 19.34 -29.15 -16.53
N GLN A 10 18.88 -30.14 -15.76
CA GLN A 10 17.53 -30.17 -15.20
C GLN A 10 17.33 -29.07 -14.16
N LEU A 11 18.29 -28.88 -13.25
CA LEU A 11 18.24 -27.83 -12.25
C LEU A 11 18.23 -26.43 -12.89
N ASN A 12 19.03 -26.19 -13.93
CA ASN A 12 19.01 -24.93 -14.68
C ASN A 12 17.66 -24.69 -15.37
N LYS A 13 16.99 -25.74 -15.89
CA LYS A 13 15.62 -25.61 -16.41
C LYS A 13 14.62 -25.27 -15.32
N GLU A 14 14.83 -25.81 -14.11
CA GLU A 14 13.97 -25.48 -12.96
C GLU A 14 14.15 -24.05 -12.49
N VAL A 15 15.38 -23.51 -12.49
CA VAL A 15 15.65 -22.10 -12.22
C VAL A 15 14.90 -21.20 -13.22
N ASP A 16 15.02 -21.49 -14.52
CA ASP A 16 14.25 -20.75 -15.53
C ASP A 16 12.73 -20.91 -15.32
N ARG A 17 12.28 -22.13 -15.03
CA ARG A 17 10.85 -22.34 -14.76
C ARG A 17 10.36 -21.45 -13.60
N ILE A 18 11.10 -21.37 -12.52
CA ILE A 18 10.78 -20.49 -11.37
C ILE A 18 10.74 -19.03 -11.80
N ALA A 19 11.76 -18.57 -12.55
CA ALA A 19 11.82 -17.19 -13.01
C ALA A 19 10.63 -16.83 -13.90
N TYR A 20 10.24 -17.70 -14.83
CA TYR A 20 9.15 -17.47 -15.79
C TYR A 20 7.76 -17.90 -15.29
N THR A 21 7.64 -18.56 -14.14
CA THR A 21 6.33 -18.90 -13.56
C THR A 21 5.97 -18.00 -12.37
N THR A 22 6.95 -17.33 -11.77
CA THR A 22 6.69 -16.38 -10.69
C THR A 22 6.10 -15.10 -11.26
N HIS A 23 4.78 -14.95 -11.13
CA HIS A 23 4.07 -13.80 -11.66
C HIS A 23 3.11 -13.20 -10.64
N PHE A 24 2.91 -11.91 -10.75
CA PHE A 24 1.90 -11.15 -10.01
C PHE A 24 1.16 -10.25 -10.99
N ASN A 25 -0.16 -10.24 -10.94
CA ASN A 25 -1.01 -9.46 -11.85
C ASN A 25 -0.65 -9.64 -13.34
N GLN A 26 -0.41 -10.89 -13.78
CA GLN A 26 -0.03 -11.27 -15.14
C GLN A 26 1.36 -10.76 -15.60
N GLN A 27 2.17 -10.24 -14.68
CA GLN A 27 3.54 -9.81 -14.96
C GLN A 27 4.54 -10.72 -14.27
N TYR A 28 5.59 -11.11 -14.99
CA TYR A 28 6.69 -11.91 -14.44
C TYR A 28 7.58 -11.04 -13.59
N MET A 29 7.78 -11.43 -12.34
CA MET A 29 8.51 -10.65 -11.35
C MET A 29 10.03 -10.90 -11.37
N LEU A 30 10.44 -12.09 -11.83
CA LEU A 30 11.82 -12.58 -11.80
C LEU A 30 12.38 -12.85 -13.21
N ALA A 31 11.72 -12.38 -14.26
CA ALA A 31 12.16 -12.56 -15.64
C ALA A 31 12.15 -11.23 -16.39
N GLU A 32 13.11 -11.02 -17.26
CA GLU A 32 13.24 -9.85 -18.10
C GLU A 32 13.15 -10.24 -19.59
N GLY A 33 12.86 -9.26 -20.45
CA GLY A 33 12.87 -9.48 -21.90
C GLY A 33 11.63 -10.11 -22.49
N THR A 34 10.57 -10.35 -21.71
CA THR A 34 9.27 -10.80 -22.22
C THR A 34 8.29 -9.62 -22.25
N PRO A 35 7.26 -9.63 -23.14
CA PRO A 35 6.22 -8.58 -23.13
C PRO A 35 5.45 -8.46 -21.81
N GLN A 36 5.46 -9.52 -21.00
CA GLN A 36 4.83 -9.59 -19.69
C GLN A 36 5.82 -9.43 -18.53
N ALA A 37 7.11 -9.15 -18.80
CA ALA A 37 8.08 -8.86 -17.75
C ALA A 37 7.68 -7.61 -16.98
N ALA A 38 7.90 -7.63 -15.67
CA ALA A 38 7.76 -6.42 -14.87
C ALA A 38 8.71 -5.34 -15.38
N PRO A 39 8.32 -4.05 -15.39
CA PRO A 39 9.28 -2.99 -15.61
C PRO A 39 10.37 -3.08 -14.54
N GLY A 40 11.59 -2.68 -14.83
CA GLY A 40 12.74 -2.82 -13.91
C GLY A 40 12.50 -2.24 -12.51
N TYR A 41 11.49 -1.39 -12.36
CA TYR A 41 11.00 -0.92 -11.06
C TYR A 41 9.52 -0.56 -11.12
N TYR A 42 8.84 -0.65 -9.97
CA TYR A 42 7.52 -0.07 -9.74
C TYR A 42 7.62 1.10 -8.78
N ARG A 43 6.95 2.19 -9.14
CA ARG A 43 6.81 3.35 -8.27
C ARG A 43 5.49 3.29 -7.52
N ILE A 44 5.55 3.13 -6.20
CA ILE A 44 4.39 3.11 -5.32
C ILE A 44 4.28 4.46 -4.63
N GLN A 45 3.16 5.15 -4.83
CA GLN A 45 2.86 6.38 -4.12
C GLN A 45 2.46 6.07 -2.67
N SER A 46 3.26 6.50 -1.69
CA SER A 46 3.06 6.25 -0.26
C SER A 46 2.47 7.42 0.50
N GLY A 47 2.22 8.54 -0.16
CA GLY A 47 1.66 9.73 0.47
C GLY A 47 0.98 10.67 -0.52
N ALA A 48 0.34 11.73 0.00
CA ALA A 48 -0.48 12.65 -0.77
C ALA A 48 0.33 13.70 -1.58
N LEU A 49 1.61 13.89 -1.25
CA LEU A 49 2.44 14.93 -1.84
C LEU A 49 3.35 14.37 -2.95
N ASN A 50 3.72 15.24 -3.88
CA ASN A 50 4.71 14.91 -4.89
C ASN A 50 6.05 14.53 -4.24
N GLY A 51 6.67 13.46 -4.72
CA GLY A 51 7.94 12.94 -4.19
C GLY A 51 7.78 11.93 -3.04
N GLN A 52 6.59 11.71 -2.53
CA GLN A 52 6.30 10.66 -1.55
C GLN A 52 6.03 9.32 -2.24
N ALA A 53 7.01 8.83 -2.96
CA ALA A 53 6.96 7.56 -3.66
C ALA A 53 8.11 6.65 -3.26
N ILE A 54 7.86 5.35 -3.28
CA ILE A 54 8.85 4.30 -3.05
C ILE A 54 9.01 3.53 -4.35
N ASP A 55 10.24 3.47 -4.84
CA ASP A 55 10.58 2.66 -6.00
C ASP A 55 10.97 1.26 -5.51
N ILE A 56 10.31 0.25 -6.08
CA ILE A 56 10.58 -1.17 -5.85
C ILE A 56 11.28 -1.70 -7.07
N HIS A 57 12.50 -2.22 -6.88
CA HIS A 57 13.31 -2.79 -7.95
C HIS A 57 13.05 -4.29 -8.06
N PHE A 58 12.98 -4.76 -9.29
CA PHE A 58 12.89 -6.18 -9.63
C PHE A 58 14.19 -6.66 -10.22
N VAL A 59 14.43 -7.95 -10.10
CA VAL A 59 15.64 -8.60 -10.57
C VAL A 59 15.31 -9.66 -11.60
N ASN A 60 16.27 -9.92 -12.49
CA ASN A 60 16.18 -11.02 -13.44
C ASN A 60 16.91 -12.24 -12.84
N ALA A 61 16.14 -13.25 -12.42
CA ALA A 61 16.67 -14.47 -11.82
C ALA A 61 16.74 -15.64 -12.80
N SER A 62 16.85 -15.36 -14.12
CA SER A 62 17.08 -16.41 -15.11
C SER A 62 18.46 -17.02 -14.98
N LYS A 63 18.65 -18.25 -15.47
CA LYS A 63 19.96 -18.93 -15.50
C LYS A 63 21.04 -18.11 -16.20
N GLU A 64 20.66 -17.33 -17.21
CA GLU A 64 21.59 -16.46 -17.96
C GLU A 64 22.10 -15.31 -17.09
N SER A 65 21.21 -14.68 -16.34
CA SER A 65 21.55 -13.60 -15.42
C SER A 65 22.38 -14.07 -14.23
N LEU A 66 22.11 -15.28 -13.75
CA LEU A 66 22.89 -15.95 -12.71
C LEU A 66 24.21 -16.54 -13.22
N GLY A 67 24.39 -16.62 -14.54
CA GLY A 67 25.59 -17.20 -15.17
C GLY A 67 25.69 -18.73 -15.02
N THR A 68 24.61 -19.40 -14.61
CA THR A 68 24.58 -20.85 -14.42
C THR A 68 24.38 -21.63 -15.70
N ASP A 69 24.08 -20.95 -16.81
CA ASP A 69 23.95 -21.53 -18.15
C ASP A 69 25.26 -22.16 -18.65
N LYS A 70 26.41 -21.67 -18.16
CA LYS A 70 27.77 -22.09 -18.57
C LYS A 70 28.38 -23.20 -17.72
N VAL A 71 27.67 -23.63 -16.68
CA VAL A 71 28.14 -24.69 -15.77
C VAL A 71 28.37 -25.99 -16.50
N ASN A 72 29.59 -26.54 -16.41
CA ASN A 72 30.01 -27.74 -17.11
C ASN A 72 30.92 -28.60 -16.26
N VAL A 73 30.57 -29.87 -16.04
CA VAL A 73 31.32 -30.81 -15.22
C VAL A 73 31.98 -31.95 -16.02
N SER A 74 32.10 -31.79 -17.35
CA SER A 74 32.68 -32.81 -18.23
C SER A 74 34.14 -33.12 -17.94
N SER A 75 34.94 -32.15 -17.47
CA SER A 75 36.33 -32.32 -17.07
C SER A 75 36.58 -31.80 -15.65
N HIS A 76 37.70 -32.17 -15.04
CA HIS A 76 38.05 -31.69 -13.70
C HIS A 76 38.27 -30.15 -13.68
N ALA A 77 38.96 -29.63 -14.70
CA ALA A 77 39.22 -28.19 -14.79
C ALA A 77 37.91 -27.40 -14.90
N LYS A 78 36.99 -27.82 -15.81
CA LYS A 78 35.68 -27.20 -15.97
C LYS A 78 34.79 -27.33 -14.73
N ALA A 79 34.83 -28.45 -14.05
CA ALA A 79 34.11 -28.63 -12.80
C ALA A 79 34.60 -27.67 -11.72
N SER A 80 35.92 -27.44 -11.62
CA SER A 80 36.48 -26.46 -10.67
C SER A 80 36.04 -25.03 -10.97
N GLU A 81 36.02 -24.64 -12.24
CA GLU A 81 35.51 -23.33 -12.70
C GLU A 81 33.99 -23.21 -12.41
N SER A 82 33.24 -24.26 -12.68
CA SER A 82 31.80 -24.31 -12.43
C SER A 82 31.43 -24.15 -10.95
N ILE A 83 32.27 -24.62 -10.01
CA ILE A 83 32.08 -24.40 -8.58
C ILE A 83 32.08 -22.89 -8.26
N THR A 84 33.04 -22.16 -8.83
CA THR A 84 33.11 -20.71 -8.62
C THR A 84 31.87 -20.00 -9.21
N MET A 85 31.47 -20.38 -10.42
CA MET A 85 30.25 -19.82 -11.04
C MET A 85 28.99 -20.06 -10.20
N VAL A 86 28.83 -21.24 -9.63
CA VAL A 86 27.71 -21.55 -8.75
C VAL A 86 27.80 -20.80 -7.42
N GLN A 87 29.00 -20.59 -6.88
CA GLN A 87 29.22 -19.79 -5.68
C GLN A 87 28.82 -18.32 -5.94
N ASP A 88 29.25 -17.74 -7.05
CA ASP A 88 28.89 -16.39 -7.45
C ASP A 88 27.36 -16.25 -7.63
N ALA A 89 26.71 -17.25 -8.23
CA ALA A 89 25.27 -17.28 -8.39
C ALA A 89 24.52 -17.34 -7.04
N ILE A 90 25.04 -18.10 -6.07
CA ILE A 90 24.46 -18.16 -4.72
C ILE A 90 24.61 -16.81 -4.02
N GLU A 91 25.78 -16.18 -4.12
CA GLU A 91 26.03 -14.86 -3.55
C GLU A 91 25.09 -13.81 -4.16
N GLN A 92 24.96 -13.84 -5.49
CA GLN A 92 24.03 -12.94 -6.19
C GLN A 92 22.57 -13.14 -5.75
N ALA A 93 22.13 -14.39 -5.61
CA ALA A 93 20.80 -14.70 -5.12
C ALA A 93 20.58 -14.24 -3.67
N ALA A 94 21.62 -14.32 -2.83
CA ALA A 94 21.58 -13.80 -1.46
C ALA A 94 21.46 -12.27 -1.45
N LEU A 95 22.22 -11.56 -2.27
CA LEU A 95 22.12 -10.10 -2.42
C LEU A 95 20.72 -9.66 -2.85
N TRP A 96 20.11 -10.35 -3.80
CA TRP A 96 18.72 -10.05 -4.21
C TRP A 96 17.73 -10.28 -3.08
N ARG A 97 17.90 -11.33 -2.28
CA ARG A 97 17.04 -11.56 -1.11
C ARG A 97 17.19 -10.46 -0.06
N ASP A 98 18.40 -9.98 0.18
CA ASP A 98 18.66 -8.87 1.10
C ASP A 98 18.03 -7.56 0.57
N GLU A 99 18.13 -7.32 -0.73
CA GLU A 99 17.49 -6.17 -1.37
C GLU A 99 15.97 -6.22 -1.22
N PHE A 100 15.33 -7.36 -1.51
CA PHE A 100 13.89 -7.53 -1.32
C PHE A 100 13.49 -7.40 0.16
N GLY A 101 14.29 -7.93 1.09
CA GLY A 101 14.08 -7.77 2.52
C GLY A 101 14.09 -6.29 2.93
N SER A 102 15.08 -5.54 2.47
CA SER A 102 15.16 -4.09 2.70
C SER A 102 13.98 -3.32 2.09
N GLN A 103 13.56 -3.67 0.87
CA GLN A 103 12.39 -3.06 0.24
C GLN A 103 11.11 -3.39 0.99
N GLN A 104 10.95 -4.62 1.48
CA GLN A 104 9.82 -5.03 2.30
C GLN A 104 9.75 -4.22 3.60
N GLU A 105 10.85 -4.08 4.33
CA GLU A 105 10.89 -3.27 5.56
C GLU A 105 10.50 -1.80 5.29
N ARG A 106 11.01 -1.21 4.22
CA ARG A 106 10.65 0.15 3.81
C ARG A 106 9.15 0.29 3.54
N LEU A 107 8.55 -0.69 2.86
CA LEU A 107 7.10 -0.71 2.60
C LEU A 107 6.30 -0.87 3.88
N GLU A 108 6.72 -1.75 4.80
CA GLU A 108 6.06 -1.92 6.10
C GLU A 108 6.11 -0.65 6.95
N HIS A 109 7.25 0.06 6.93
CA HIS A 109 7.35 1.36 7.57
C HIS A 109 6.44 2.41 6.93
N ALA A 110 6.34 2.43 5.61
CA ALA A 110 5.46 3.33 4.89
C ALA A 110 3.98 3.05 5.21
N VAL A 111 3.57 1.79 5.26
CA VAL A 111 2.20 1.39 5.65
C VAL A 111 1.89 1.91 7.06
N ARG A 112 2.75 1.61 8.05
CA ARG A 112 2.54 2.07 9.43
C ARG A 112 2.46 3.60 9.54
N ASN A 113 3.30 4.33 8.80
CA ASN A 113 3.25 5.79 8.78
C ASN A 113 1.97 6.32 8.12
N THR A 114 1.52 5.69 7.05
CA THR A 114 0.29 6.06 6.35
C THR A 114 -0.94 5.79 7.21
N ASP A 115 -0.96 4.66 7.92
CA ASP A 115 -2.04 4.32 8.86
C ASP A 115 -2.15 5.36 9.98
N ASN A 116 -1.03 5.71 10.63
CA ASN A 116 -0.99 6.75 11.66
C ASN A 116 -1.44 8.12 11.11
N THR A 117 -1.02 8.46 9.90
CA THR A 117 -1.42 9.72 9.25
C THR A 117 -2.90 9.71 8.93
N SER A 118 -3.44 8.59 8.46
CA SER A 118 -4.86 8.40 8.17
C SER A 118 -5.70 8.55 9.43
N GLU A 119 -5.31 7.91 10.53
CA GLU A 119 -6.00 8.01 11.83
C GLU A 119 -6.00 9.45 12.37
N ASN A 120 -4.86 10.13 12.33
CA ASN A 120 -4.75 11.53 12.75
C ASN A 120 -5.61 12.46 11.87
N THR A 121 -5.61 12.23 10.56
CA THR A 121 -6.42 13.02 9.62
C THR A 121 -7.91 12.77 9.83
N GLN A 122 -8.32 11.52 10.05
CA GLN A 122 -9.69 11.17 10.35
C GLN A 122 -10.16 11.77 11.68
N SER A 123 -9.31 11.76 12.71
CA SER A 123 -9.59 12.41 14.00
C SER A 123 -9.75 13.92 13.84
N ALA A 124 -8.90 14.55 13.04
CA ALA A 124 -9.01 15.99 12.76
C ALA A 124 -10.26 16.31 11.93
N GLU A 125 -10.60 15.48 10.94
CA GLU A 125 -11.84 15.62 10.16
C GLU A 125 -13.06 15.50 11.05
N SER A 126 -13.10 14.51 11.95
CA SER A 126 -14.17 14.33 12.94
C SER A 126 -14.32 15.59 13.83
N GLY A 127 -13.20 16.15 14.32
CA GLY A 127 -13.24 17.38 15.10
C GLY A 127 -13.79 18.62 14.37
N ILE A 128 -13.69 18.63 13.04
CA ILE A 128 -14.19 19.75 12.21
C ILE A 128 -15.64 19.49 11.72
N ARG A 129 -15.95 18.26 11.32
CA ARG A 129 -17.22 17.93 10.68
C ARG A 129 -18.29 17.39 11.59
N ASP A 130 -17.90 16.72 12.68
CA ASP A 130 -18.86 16.08 13.56
C ASP A 130 -19.53 17.11 14.45
N THR A 131 -20.84 17.05 14.50
CA THR A 131 -21.65 17.89 15.39
C THR A 131 -21.51 17.42 16.82
N ASN A 132 -21.12 18.32 17.73
CA ASN A 132 -21.17 18.03 19.15
C ASN A 132 -22.64 17.98 19.61
N MET A 133 -23.16 16.75 19.69
CA MET A 133 -24.57 16.51 20.03
C MET A 133 -24.99 17.13 21.36
N ASN A 134 -24.10 17.20 22.35
CA ASN A 134 -24.42 17.82 23.65
C ASN A 134 -24.66 19.33 23.48
N MET A 135 -23.82 20.03 22.73
CA MET A 135 -23.97 21.44 22.43
C MET A 135 -25.20 21.71 21.57
N GLU A 136 -25.44 20.89 20.56
CA GLU A 136 -26.61 21.00 19.68
C GLU A 136 -27.92 20.77 20.41
N MET A 137 -27.97 19.82 21.37
CA MET A 137 -29.13 19.58 22.22
C MET A 137 -29.43 20.78 23.14
N VAL A 138 -28.39 21.45 23.64
CA VAL A 138 -28.56 22.70 24.43
C VAL A 138 -29.12 23.83 23.56
N LEU A 139 -28.58 24.01 22.36
CA LEU A 139 -29.08 25.00 21.40
C LEU A 139 -30.53 24.70 20.99
N TYR A 140 -30.83 23.45 20.68
CA TYR A 140 -32.18 23.01 20.34
C TYR A 140 -33.17 23.28 21.48
N SER A 141 -32.81 22.91 22.71
CA SER A 141 -33.67 23.17 23.88
C SER A 141 -33.88 24.63 24.15
N THR A 142 -32.84 25.46 24.03
CA THR A 142 -32.90 26.91 24.16
C THR A 142 -33.84 27.52 23.10
N ASN A 143 -33.67 27.12 21.83
CA ASN A 143 -34.48 27.57 20.75
C ASN A 143 -35.96 27.16 20.93
N ARG A 144 -36.23 25.95 21.39
CA ARG A 144 -37.59 25.50 21.73
C ARG A 144 -38.23 26.37 22.81
N ILE A 145 -37.51 26.67 23.90
CA ILE A 145 -38.00 27.54 24.98
C ILE A 145 -38.31 28.91 24.44
N LEU A 146 -37.43 29.50 23.62
CA LEU A 146 -37.67 30.81 22.97
C LEU A 146 -38.88 30.82 22.07
N VAL A 147 -39.09 29.77 21.28
CA VAL A 147 -40.28 29.63 20.41
C VAL A 147 -41.54 29.55 21.26
N HIS A 148 -41.59 28.76 22.32
CA HIS A 148 -42.74 28.66 23.20
C HIS A 148 -43.01 29.97 23.96
N ALA A 149 -41.95 30.65 24.46
CA ALA A 149 -42.08 31.95 25.08
C ALA A 149 -42.65 33.02 24.12
N SER A 150 -42.12 33.06 22.91
CA SER A 150 -42.59 33.97 21.86
C SER A 150 -44.06 33.73 21.48
N GLN A 151 -44.45 32.46 21.36
CA GLN A 151 -45.86 32.09 21.10
C GLN A 151 -46.78 32.52 22.24
N SER A 152 -46.36 32.34 23.49
CA SER A 152 -47.14 32.75 24.68
C SER A 152 -47.27 34.28 24.73
N ILE A 153 -46.22 35.04 24.44
CA ILE A 153 -46.24 36.50 24.40
C ILE A 153 -47.16 37.01 23.26
N LEU A 154 -47.09 36.35 22.08
CA LEU A 154 -47.98 36.69 20.97
C LEU A 154 -49.45 36.40 21.29
N ALA A 155 -49.76 35.31 21.99
CA ALA A 155 -51.10 35.01 22.43
C ALA A 155 -51.59 36.07 23.41
N GLN A 156 -50.78 36.44 24.40
CA GLN A 156 -51.13 37.48 25.37
C GLN A 156 -51.29 38.84 24.71
N TYR A 157 -50.44 39.24 23.78
CA TYR A 157 -50.57 40.47 23.03
C TYR A 157 -51.86 40.53 22.22
N ASN A 158 -52.28 39.42 21.60
CA ASN A 158 -53.51 39.32 20.88
C ASN A 158 -54.75 39.43 21.79
N ASP A 159 -54.69 38.85 23.00
CA ASP A 159 -55.77 38.95 23.98
C ASP A 159 -55.84 40.33 24.61
N ASP A 160 -54.74 41.01 24.89
CA ASP A 160 -54.69 42.41 25.29
C ASP A 160 -55.27 43.33 24.23
N ALA A 161 -54.95 43.13 22.94
CA ALA A 161 -55.48 43.87 21.83
C ALA A 161 -57.01 43.69 21.71
N LYS A 162 -57.56 42.48 21.92
CA LYS A 162 -59.00 42.19 21.94
C LYS A 162 -59.67 42.88 23.13
N SER A 163 -59.06 42.85 24.33
CA SER A 163 -59.66 43.50 25.50
C SER A 163 -59.75 45.03 25.35
N VAL A 164 -58.79 45.66 24.67
CA VAL A 164 -58.81 47.08 24.36
C VAL A 164 -59.99 47.42 23.37
N ILE A 165 -60.22 46.53 22.41
CA ILE A 165 -61.37 46.72 21.46
C ILE A 165 -62.69 46.52 22.20
N GLU A 166 -62.82 45.66 23.20
CA GLU A 166 -63.99 45.47 24.00
C GLU A 166 -64.32 46.67 24.90
N ILE A 167 -63.33 47.36 25.43
CA ILE A 167 -63.46 48.57 26.23
C ILE A 167 -63.94 49.78 25.37
N LEU A 168 -63.62 49.78 24.10
CA LEU A 168 -63.95 50.83 23.16
C LEU A 168 -65.37 50.70 22.50
N LYS A 169 -66.06 49.61 22.82
CA LYS A 169 -67.42 49.35 22.42
C LYS A 169 -68.42 49.76 23.51
#